data_55c5217a9f8f427d18ec19ea2e7f048e
#
_entry.id   55c5217a9f8f427d18ec19ea2e7f048e
#
_cell.length_a   1.000
_cell.length_b   1.000
_cell.length_c   1.000
_cell.angle_alpha   90.00
_cell.angle_beta   90.00
_cell.angle_gamma   90.00
#
_symmetry.space_group_name_H-M   'P 1'
#
loop_
_entity.id
_entity.type
_entity.pdbx_description
1 polymer ?
#
loop_
_entity_poly.entity_id
_entity_poly.type
_entity_poly.pdbx_seq_one_letter_code
_entity_poly.pdbx_strand_id
1 'polypeptide(L)'
;MHKSGFVNIIGNPNVGKSTLMNALVGEKLSIITSKAQTTRHRIMGIVSGEDFQIVYSDTPGILKPSYKLQESMMKFVTGAVTDADVILYVTDTVEQGDRSAEIIGRIRESGIPTVVVINKIDLSTPEALDALVDKWRQELPEAQIVPASAKENFNIEGLFKTILALLPEGPAFYPKETLTDKTLRFFASEIIREKILKFYDKEIPYCCEIEIDSYREEPTIDRIAATIYVARDSQKGILIGHKGEKLKRVGQTAREDIEEFLGKKVFLQLFVKVSDDWRNNERQLRRFGYELE
;
A
#
# COMPACT_ATOMS: atom_id res chain seq x y z
N MET A 1 -15.98 -27.12 0.36
CA MET A 1 -16.61 -26.09 -0.50
C MET A 1 -15.60 -24.97 -0.70
N HIS A 2 -15.54 -24.41 -1.91
CA HIS A 2 -14.56 -23.34 -2.20
C HIS A 2 -14.99 -22.03 -1.52
N LYS A 3 -14.04 -21.32 -0.89
CA LYS A 3 -14.24 -20.02 -0.25
C LYS A 3 -13.52 -18.94 -1.00
N SER A 4 -14.16 -17.79 -1.21
CA SER A 4 -13.51 -16.64 -1.85
C SER A 4 -14.07 -15.33 -1.34
N GLY A 5 -13.22 -14.29 -1.31
CA GLY A 5 -13.68 -12.97 -0.87
C GLY A 5 -12.59 -11.91 -0.93
N PHE A 6 -13.06 -10.67 -0.87
CA PHE A 6 -12.23 -9.48 -0.79
C PHE A 6 -11.92 -9.15 0.68
N VAL A 7 -10.63 -9.10 0.99
CA VAL A 7 -10.12 -8.82 2.34
C VAL A 7 -9.39 -7.48 2.32
N ASN A 8 -10.07 -6.44 2.78
CA ASN A 8 -9.57 -5.07 2.66
C ASN A 8 -8.83 -4.62 3.91
N ILE A 9 -7.59 -4.17 3.72
CA ILE A 9 -6.66 -3.79 4.79
C ILE A 9 -6.73 -2.28 4.99
N ILE A 10 -7.27 -1.86 6.13
CA ILE A 10 -7.56 -0.46 6.48
C ILE A 10 -6.85 -0.12 7.79
N GLY A 11 -6.46 1.12 7.98
CA GLY A 11 -5.83 1.59 9.23
C GLY A 11 -5.00 2.85 9.00
N ASN A 12 -4.49 3.41 10.08
CA ASN A 12 -3.72 4.64 10.07
C ASN A 12 -2.39 4.52 9.29
N PRO A 13 -1.75 5.63 8.92
CA PRO A 13 -0.42 5.57 8.30
C PRO A 13 0.61 4.89 9.21
N ASN A 14 1.53 4.14 8.61
CA ASN A 14 2.68 3.50 9.27
C ASN A 14 2.36 2.39 10.30
N VAL A 15 1.12 1.93 10.41
CA VAL A 15 0.77 0.77 11.26
C VAL A 15 1.22 -0.57 10.68
N GLY A 16 1.75 -0.58 9.44
CA GLY A 16 2.32 -1.77 8.81
C GLY A 16 1.37 -2.52 7.87
N LYS A 17 0.35 -1.87 7.31
CA LYS A 17 -0.60 -2.47 6.34
C LYS A 17 0.08 -3.15 5.15
N SER A 18 0.95 -2.41 4.45
CA SER A 18 1.69 -2.92 3.29
C SER A 18 2.66 -4.06 3.66
N THR A 19 3.28 -3.99 4.83
CA THR A 19 4.12 -5.08 5.35
C THR A 19 3.28 -6.32 5.61
N LEU A 20 2.11 -6.15 6.22
CA LEU A 20 1.16 -7.22 6.50
C LEU A 20 0.64 -7.86 5.22
N MET A 21 0.24 -7.05 4.23
CA MET A 21 -0.19 -7.56 2.94
C MET A 21 0.90 -8.38 2.26
N ASN A 22 2.12 -7.87 2.18
CA ASN A 22 3.24 -8.61 1.58
C ASN A 22 3.51 -9.93 2.32
N ALA A 23 3.40 -9.96 3.66
CA ALA A 23 3.56 -11.18 4.44
C ALA A 23 2.43 -12.20 4.18
N LEU A 24 1.18 -11.74 4.05
CA LEU A 24 0.01 -12.61 3.77
C LEU A 24 0.01 -13.14 2.34
N VAL A 25 0.47 -12.34 1.37
CA VAL A 25 0.59 -12.75 -0.05
C VAL A 25 1.82 -13.61 -0.29
N GLY A 26 2.89 -13.42 0.49
CA GLY A 26 4.19 -14.08 0.29
C GLY A 26 5.07 -13.41 -0.76
N GLU A 27 4.65 -12.26 -1.31
CA GLU A 27 5.34 -11.53 -2.37
C GLU A 27 5.36 -10.02 -2.07
N LYS A 28 6.39 -9.32 -2.56
CA LYS A 28 6.53 -7.87 -2.37
C LYS A 28 5.72 -7.08 -3.41
N LEU A 29 4.43 -6.93 -3.19
CA LEU A 29 3.52 -6.15 -4.06
C LEU A 29 3.44 -4.67 -3.67
N SER A 30 3.47 -4.36 -2.38
CA SER A 30 3.44 -2.98 -1.88
C SER A 30 4.82 -2.52 -1.44
N ILE A 31 5.17 -1.27 -1.75
CA ILE A 31 6.40 -0.66 -1.25
C ILE A 31 6.27 -0.36 0.25
N ILE A 32 7.40 -0.44 0.95
CA ILE A 32 7.45 -0.27 2.40
C ILE A 32 8.45 0.84 2.75
N THR A 33 7.97 1.89 3.42
CA THR A 33 8.82 2.93 4.00
C THR A 33 8.24 3.41 5.33
N SER A 34 9.05 4.10 6.14
CA SER A 34 8.60 4.73 7.38
C SER A 34 7.82 6.04 7.16
N LYS A 35 7.69 6.50 5.91
CA LYS A 35 7.05 7.78 5.59
C LYS A 35 5.54 7.60 5.39
N ALA A 36 4.76 8.60 5.81
CA ALA A 36 3.33 8.65 5.48
C ALA A 36 3.12 8.73 3.96
N GLN A 37 1.93 8.37 3.49
CA GLN A 37 1.58 8.34 2.06
C GLN A 37 2.49 7.43 1.21
N THR A 38 3.06 6.38 1.83
CA THR A 38 3.82 5.36 1.09
C THR A 38 2.90 4.66 0.10
N THR A 39 1.75 4.17 0.52
CA THR A 39 0.70 3.65 -0.36
C THR A 39 -0.22 4.81 -0.78
N ARG A 40 -0.36 5.06 -2.07
CA ARG A 40 -1.25 6.08 -2.64
C ARG A 40 -2.39 5.49 -3.44
N HIS A 41 -2.19 4.34 -4.03
CA HIS A 41 -3.17 3.57 -4.79
C HIS A 41 -3.66 2.38 -3.99
N ARG A 42 -4.84 1.90 -4.31
CA ARG A 42 -5.31 0.60 -3.86
C ARG A 42 -4.58 -0.49 -4.67
N ILE A 43 -3.96 -1.45 -3.98
CA ILE A 43 -3.19 -2.53 -4.60
C ILE A 43 -3.81 -3.85 -4.19
N MET A 44 -4.16 -4.69 -5.16
CA MET A 44 -4.68 -6.03 -4.89
C MET A 44 -3.56 -7.06 -4.93
N GLY A 45 -3.59 -7.99 -3.96
CA GLY A 45 -2.76 -9.19 -3.93
C GLY A 45 -3.65 -10.41 -3.82
N ILE A 46 -3.51 -11.37 -4.73
CA ILE A 46 -4.39 -12.51 -4.88
C ILE A 46 -3.66 -13.77 -4.43
N VAL A 47 -4.23 -14.49 -3.48
CA VAL A 47 -3.73 -15.76 -2.99
C VAL A 47 -4.73 -16.84 -3.28
N SER A 48 -4.36 -17.82 -4.11
CA SER A 48 -5.21 -18.93 -4.51
C SER A 48 -4.70 -20.25 -3.96
N GLY A 49 -5.58 -21.02 -3.33
CA GLY A 49 -5.33 -22.40 -2.92
C GLY A 49 -6.16 -23.39 -3.73
N GLU A 50 -6.23 -24.63 -3.24
CA GLU A 50 -7.03 -25.67 -3.88
C GLU A 50 -8.52 -25.37 -3.74
N ASP A 51 -8.96 -24.93 -2.57
CA ASP A 51 -10.33 -24.71 -2.16
C ASP A 51 -10.64 -23.29 -1.65
N PHE A 52 -9.74 -22.32 -1.94
CA PHE A 52 -9.97 -20.92 -1.60
C PHE A 52 -9.30 -19.95 -2.58
N GLN A 53 -9.81 -18.71 -2.59
CA GLN A 53 -9.14 -17.54 -3.17
C GLN A 53 -9.37 -16.31 -2.29
N ILE A 54 -8.30 -15.66 -1.87
CA ILE A 54 -8.34 -14.43 -1.09
C ILE A 54 -7.81 -13.27 -1.94
N VAL A 55 -8.61 -12.22 -2.09
CA VAL A 55 -8.19 -10.98 -2.76
C VAL A 55 -7.91 -9.95 -1.67
N TYR A 56 -6.65 -9.86 -1.26
CA TYR A 56 -6.22 -8.80 -0.34
C TYR A 56 -6.19 -7.45 -1.05
N SER A 57 -6.48 -6.38 -0.32
CA SER A 57 -6.44 -5.02 -0.83
C SER A 57 -5.70 -4.12 0.14
N ASP A 58 -4.46 -3.71 -0.17
CA ASP A 58 -3.74 -2.67 0.58
C ASP A 58 -4.28 -1.29 0.21
N THR A 59 -4.57 -0.48 1.21
CA THR A 59 -5.14 0.86 1.04
C THR A 59 -4.20 1.94 1.58
N PRO A 60 -4.33 3.19 1.08
CA PRO A 60 -3.70 4.33 1.72
C PRO A 60 -4.01 4.40 3.21
N GLY A 61 -3.11 5.01 3.99
CA GLY A 61 -3.38 5.26 5.41
C GLY A 61 -4.48 6.30 5.59
N ILE A 62 -5.29 6.12 6.63
CA ILE A 62 -6.34 7.08 7.01
C ILE A 62 -5.69 8.43 7.34
N LEU A 63 -6.15 9.50 6.68
CA LEU A 63 -5.64 10.84 6.89
C LEU A 63 -6.77 11.88 6.74
N LYS A 64 -6.55 13.08 7.27
CA LYS A 64 -7.44 14.22 7.01
C LYS A 64 -6.95 14.91 5.73
N PRO A 65 -7.73 14.89 4.63
CA PRO A 65 -7.30 15.44 3.35
C PRO A 65 -7.08 16.96 3.42
N SER A 66 -6.01 17.44 2.78
CA SER A 66 -5.69 18.87 2.65
C SER A 66 -5.61 19.32 1.20
N TYR A 67 -5.63 18.40 0.25
CA TYR A 67 -5.59 18.64 -1.20
C TYR A 67 -6.17 17.43 -1.97
N LYS A 68 -6.53 17.62 -3.24
CA LYS A 68 -7.30 16.64 -4.05
C LYS A 68 -6.67 15.25 -4.14
N LEU A 69 -5.36 15.14 -4.24
CA LEU A 69 -4.72 13.82 -4.20
C LEU A 69 -5.05 13.06 -2.92
N GLN A 70 -5.03 13.74 -1.76
CA GLN A 70 -5.38 13.09 -0.50
C GLN A 70 -6.88 12.76 -0.40
N GLU A 71 -7.74 13.57 -1.01
CA GLU A 71 -9.18 13.24 -1.14
C GLU A 71 -9.37 11.95 -1.94
N SER A 72 -8.67 11.81 -3.07
CA SER A 72 -8.67 10.59 -3.87
C SER A 72 -8.14 9.38 -3.08
N MET A 73 -7.06 9.56 -2.31
CA MET A 73 -6.56 8.49 -1.43
C MET A 73 -7.62 8.06 -0.40
N MET A 74 -8.37 9.01 0.17
CA MET A 74 -9.43 8.68 1.13
C MET A 74 -10.63 7.99 0.49
N LYS A 75 -10.92 8.23 -0.80
CA LYS A 75 -11.94 7.48 -1.54
C LYS A 75 -11.58 5.99 -1.63
N PHE A 76 -10.32 5.64 -1.87
CA PHE A 76 -9.88 4.23 -1.82
C PHE A 76 -10.12 3.62 -0.43
N VAL A 77 -9.90 4.37 0.66
CA VAL A 77 -10.14 3.86 2.03
C VAL A 77 -11.63 3.66 2.28
N THR A 78 -12.46 4.65 1.94
CA THR A 78 -13.92 4.55 2.16
C THR A 78 -14.57 3.50 1.28
N GLY A 79 -14.15 3.40 0.01
CA GLY A 79 -14.60 2.32 -0.89
C GLY A 79 -14.23 0.94 -0.36
N ALA A 80 -13.03 0.79 0.20
CA ALA A 80 -12.59 -0.47 0.78
C ALA A 80 -13.41 -0.92 2.02
N VAL A 81 -14.12 -0.02 2.70
CA VAL A 81 -15.08 -0.42 3.76
C VAL A 81 -16.33 -1.03 3.15
N THR A 82 -16.78 -0.54 1.99
CA THR A 82 -18.07 -0.92 1.40
C THR A 82 -18.03 -2.17 0.52
N ASP A 83 -16.87 -2.48 -0.07
CA ASP A 83 -16.72 -3.59 -1.02
C ASP A 83 -15.95 -4.79 -0.44
N ALA A 84 -15.79 -4.85 0.89
CA ALA A 84 -15.13 -5.95 1.57
C ALA A 84 -16.10 -7.09 1.93
N ASP A 85 -15.62 -8.33 1.82
CA ASP A 85 -16.23 -9.49 2.48
C ASP A 85 -15.69 -9.68 3.91
N VAL A 86 -14.44 -9.26 4.13
CA VAL A 86 -13.78 -9.20 5.45
C VAL A 86 -12.95 -7.94 5.55
N ILE A 87 -13.03 -7.24 6.66
CA ILE A 87 -12.20 -6.07 6.95
C ILE A 87 -11.03 -6.46 7.87
N LEU A 88 -9.79 -6.16 7.47
CA LEU A 88 -8.64 -6.15 8.36
C LEU A 88 -8.36 -4.72 8.81
N TYR A 89 -8.82 -4.37 9.99
CA TYR A 89 -8.45 -3.09 10.59
C TYR A 89 -7.11 -3.21 11.32
N VAL A 90 -6.08 -2.58 10.76
CA VAL A 90 -4.72 -2.68 11.29
C VAL A 90 -4.40 -1.46 12.17
N THR A 91 -4.05 -1.72 13.40
CA THR A 91 -3.47 -0.79 14.37
C THR A 91 -2.10 -1.31 14.81
N ASP A 92 -1.39 -0.56 15.62
CA ASP A 92 -0.12 -1.02 16.19
C ASP A 92 0.06 -0.61 17.66
N THR A 93 1.15 -1.07 18.26
CA THR A 93 1.47 -0.83 19.66
C THR A 93 2.10 0.55 19.93
N VAL A 94 2.35 1.34 18.89
CA VAL A 94 3.06 2.63 18.94
C VAL A 94 2.14 3.81 18.61
N GLU A 95 1.00 3.53 18.02
CA GLU A 95 0.05 4.53 17.53
C GLU A 95 -0.49 5.42 18.66
N GLN A 96 -0.43 6.74 18.44
CA GLN A 96 -1.00 7.74 19.35
C GLN A 96 -2.05 8.58 18.62
N GLY A 97 -3.25 8.66 19.18
CA GLY A 97 -4.33 9.57 18.75
C GLY A 97 -5.43 8.92 17.92
N ASP A 98 -6.56 9.60 17.87
CA ASP A 98 -7.81 9.14 17.27
C ASP A 98 -8.01 9.83 15.91
N ARG A 99 -7.38 9.31 14.86
CA ARG A 99 -7.58 9.78 13.47
C ARG A 99 -8.62 8.98 12.71
N SER A 100 -9.08 7.90 13.28
CA SER A 100 -9.86 6.86 12.61
C SER A 100 -11.29 6.71 13.11
N ALA A 101 -11.76 7.56 14.05
CA ALA A 101 -13.09 7.45 14.67
C ALA A 101 -14.22 7.35 13.62
N GLU A 102 -14.18 8.14 12.56
CA GLU A 102 -15.18 8.09 11.47
C GLU A 102 -15.14 6.74 10.76
N ILE A 103 -13.95 6.23 10.43
CA ILE A 103 -13.80 4.93 9.73
C ILE A 103 -14.20 3.79 10.66
N ILE A 104 -13.85 3.83 11.93
CA ILE A 104 -14.29 2.84 12.94
C ILE A 104 -15.81 2.82 13.06
N GLY A 105 -16.46 4.01 13.06
CA GLY A 105 -17.91 4.13 13.02
C GLY A 105 -18.52 3.43 11.80
N ARG A 106 -17.99 3.69 10.61
CA ARG A 106 -18.41 3.06 9.35
C ARG A 106 -18.21 1.52 9.37
N ILE A 107 -17.09 1.04 9.91
CA ILE A 107 -16.81 -0.39 10.06
C ILE A 107 -17.88 -1.03 10.98
N ARG A 108 -18.18 -0.40 12.11
CA ARG A 108 -19.22 -0.88 13.05
C ARG A 108 -20.60 -0.93 12.39
N GLU A 109 -20.96 0.09 11.62
CA GLU A 109 -22.26 0.18 10.95
C GLU A 109 -22.38 -0.76 9.74
N SER A 110 -21.27 -1.16 9.12
CA SER A 110 -21.29 -2.02 7.94
C SER A 110 -21.76 -3.43 8.22
N GLY A 111 -21.59 -3.94 9.44
CA GLY A 111 -21.87 -5.33 9.79
C GLY A 111 -20.94 -6.36 9.11
N ILE A 112 -19.90 -5.90 8.42
CA ILE A 112 -18.96 -6.78 7.72
C ILE A 112 -18.04 -7.46 8.75
N PRO A 113 -17.79 -8.78 8.63
CA PRO A 113 -16.84 -9.48 9.48
C PRO A 113 -15.50 -8.77 9.56
N THR A 114 -15.08 -8.42 10.76
CA THR A 114 -13.89 -7.58 10.98
C THR A 114 -12.87 -8.30 11.85
N VAL A 115 -11.60 -8.20 11.44
CA VAL A 115 -10.46 -8.62 12.26
C VAL A 115 -9.63 -7.37 12.59
N VAL A 116 -9.49 -7.08 13.86
CA VAL A 116 -8.55 -6.04 14.34
C VAL A 116 -7.18 -6.69 14.51
N VAL A 117 -6.24 -6.28 13.67
CA VAL A 117 -4.84 -6.74 13.76
C VAL A 117 -4.03 -5.74 14.58
N ILE A 118 -3.61 -6.14 15.78
CA ILE A 118 -2.66 -5.35 16.58
C ILE A 118 -1.25 -5.73 16.13
N ASN A 119 -0.69 -4.94 15.22
CA ASN A 119 0.62 -5.18 14.63
C ASN A 119 1.77 -4.66 15.48
N LYS A 120 3.01 -5.02 15.15
CA LYS A 120 4.25 -4.60 15.80
C LYS A 120 4.32 -4.98 17.28
N ILE A 121 3.78 -6.12 17.66
CA ILE A 121 3.84 -6.60 19.05
C ILE A 121 5.27 -6.85 19.54
N ASP A 122 6.22 -7.01 18.62
CA ASP A 122 7.65 -7.06 18.88
C ASP A 122 8.21 -5.80 19.55
N LEU A 123 7.45 -4.68 19.51
CA LEU A 123 7.80 -3.40 20.14
C LEU A 123 7.03 -3.13 21.43
N SER A 124 6.29 -4.11 21.97
CA SER A 124 5.40 -3.94 23.13
C SER A 124 5.74 -4.89 24.27
N THR A 125 5.17 -4.60 25.46
CA THR A 125 5.16 -5.54 26.57
C THR A 125 3.84 -6.31 26.63
N PRO A 126 3.79 -7.48 27.29
CA PRO A 126 2.54 -8.22 27.45
C PRO A 126 1.42 -7.39 28.08
N GLU A 127 1.71 -6.61 29.12
CA GLU A 127 0.72 -5.80 29.84
C GLU A 127 0.15 -4.68 28.96
N ALA A 128 0.99 -4.04 28.14
CA ALA A 128 0.55 -3.01 27.21
C ALA A 128 -0.28 -3.61 26.07
N LEU A 129 0.06 -4.83 25.63
CA LEU A 129 -0.71 -5.55 24.62
C LEU A 129 -2.09 -5.95 25.16
N ASP A 130 -2.19 -6.48 26.37
CA ASP A 130 -3.46 -6.84 27.00
C ASP A 130 -4.40 -5.63 27.10
N ALA A 131 -3.87 -4.47 27.54
CA ALA A 131 -4.64 -3.22 27.58
C ALA A 131 -5.16 -2.79 26.19
N LEU A 132 -4.37 -2.98 25.11
CA LEU A 132 -4.80 -2.69 23.75
C LEU A 132 -5.88 -3.69 23.27
N VAL A 133 -5.76 -4.96 23.60
CA VAL A 133 -6.78 -5.98 23.29
C VAL A 133 -8.10 -5.61 23.97
N ASP A 134 -8.09 -5.23 25.23
CA ASP A 134 -9.30 -4.85 25.96
C ASP A 134 -9.92 -3.55 25.41
N LYS A 135 -9.11 -2.56 25.03
CA LYS A 135 -9.57 -1.36 24.32
C LYS A 135 -10.33 -1.74 23.03
N TRP A 136 -9.74 -2.57 22.18
CA TRP A 136 -10.36 -2.93 20.88
C TRP A 136 -11.59 -3.82 21.04
N ARG A 137 -11.68 -4.64 22.11
CA ARG A 137 -12.92 -5.36 22.46
C ARG A 137 -14.07 -4.41 22.81
N GLN A 138 -13.77 -3.26 23.40
CA GLN A 138 -14.78 -2.24 23.69
C GLN A 138 -15.17 -1.43 22.44
N GLU A 139 -14.17 -1.08 21.60
CA GLU A 139 -14.40 -0.29 20.39
C GLU A 139 -15.13 -1.07 19.28
N LEU A 140 -14.77 -2.32 19.06
CA LEU A 140 -15.35 -3.21 18.04
C LEU A 140 -15.69 -4.58 18.66
N PRO A 141 -16.79 -4.68 19.43
CA PRO A 141 -17.14 -5.91 20.19
C PRO A 141 -17.31 -7.16 19.34
N GLU A 142 -17.79 -7.01 18.09
CA GLU A 142 -18.01 -8.10 17.14
C GLU A 142 -16.74 -8.53 16.39
N ALA A 143 -15.65 -7.76 16.49
CA ALA A 143 -14.43 -8.06 15.78
C ALA A 143 -13.58 -9.14 16.47
N GLN A 144 -12.91 -9.96 15.68
CA GLN A 144 -11.86 -10.84 16.17
C GLN A 144 -10.56 -10.04 16.31
N ILE A 145 -9.87 -10.18 17.45
CA ILE A 145 -8.64 -9.43 17.74
C ILE A 145 -7.45 -10.37 17.61
N VAL A 146 -6.52 -10.04 16.71
CA VAL A 146 -5.35 -10.87 16.41
C VAL A 146 -4.08 -10.03 16.58
N PRO A 147 -3.32 -10.24 17.68
CA PRO A 147 -1.98 -9.69 17.81
C PRO A 147 -1.00 -10.37 16.85
N ALA A 148 -0.17 -9.55 16.16
CA ALA A 148 0.79 -10.04 15.18
C ALA A 148 2.03 -9.14 15.06
N SER A 149 3.09 -9.66 14.47
CA SER A 149 4.19 -8.86 13.94
C SER A 149 4.44 -9.26 12.48
N ALA A 150 4.03 -8.38 11.57
CA ALA A 150 4.23 -8.60 10.13
C ALA A 150 5.73 -8.61 9.77
N LYS A 151 6.53 -7.82 10.48
CA LYS A 151 7.98 -7.73 10.27
C LYS A 151 8.71 -9.01 10.69
N GLU A 152 8.34 -9.56 11.84
CA GLU A 152 8.97 -10.76 12.40
C GLU A 152 8.24 -12.06 11.98
N ASN A 153 7.26 -11.94 11.07
CA ASN A 153 6.40 -13.05 10.60
C ASN A 153 5.70 -13.81 11.74
N PHE A 154 5.44 -13.12 12.86
CA PHE A 154 4.80 -13.73 14.03
C PHE A 154 3.28 -13.71 13.89
N ASN A 155 2.64 -14.86 14.13
CA ASN A 155 1.19 -15.10 14.09
C ASN A 155 0.50 -14.76 12.75
N ILE A 156 1.25 -14.72 11.64
CA ILE A 156 0.70 -14.48 10.30
C ILE A 156 -0.12 -15.69 9.83
N GLU A 157 0.33 -16.91 10.11
CA GLU A 157 -0.44 -18.13 9.83
C GLU A 157 -1.76 -18.19 10.62
N GLY A 158 -1.75 -17.77 11.89
CA GLY A 158 -2.97 -17.68 12.73
C GLY A 158 -3.95 -16.66 12.17
N LEU A 159 -3.47 -15.50 11.76
CA LEU A 159 -4.28 -14.48 11.09
C LEU A 159 -4.85 -14.99 9.77
N PHE A 160 -4.06 -15.68 8.95
CA PHE A 160 -4.52 -16.28 7.70
C PHE A 160 -5.68 -17.28 7.92
N LYS A 161 -5.55 -18.17 8.92
CA LYS A 161 -6.60 -19.13 9.29
C LYS A 161 -7.88 -18.41 9.75
N THR A 162 -7.73 -17.34 10.54
CA THR A 162 -8.85 -16.49 10.97
C THR A 162 -9.60 -15.88 9.79
N ILE A 163 -8.85 -15.31 8.83
CA ILE A 163 -9.41 -14.73 7.60
C ILE A 163 -10.15 -15.80 6.81
N LEU A 164 -9.52 -16.95 6.55
CA LEU A 164 -10.11 -18.05 5.78
C LEU A 164 -11.40 -18.59 6.42
N ALA A 165 -11.49 -18.59 7.76
CA ALA A 165 -12.70 -18.99 8.47
C ALA A 165 -13.88 -18.04 8.21
N LEU A 166 -13.62 -16.74 8.08
CA LEU A 166 -14.61 -15.68 7.87
C LEU A 166 -15.06 -15.53 6.42
N LEU A 167 -14.30 -16.03 5.45
CA LEU A 167 -14.64 -15.90 4.04
C LEU A 167 -15.96 -16.61 3.69
N PRO A 168 -16.78 -15.99 2.84
CA PRO A 168 -17.98 -16.63 2.30
C PRO A 168 -17.64 -17.78 1.35
N GLU A 169 -18.60 -18.66 1.14
CA GLU A 169 -18.53 -19.66 0.07
C GLU A 169 -18.81 -19.01 -1.28
N GLY A 170 -17.97 -19.28 -2.26
CA GLY A 170 -18.10 -18.72 -3.59
C GLY A 170 -17.03 -19.22 -4.55
N PRO A 171 -17.20 -19.00 -5.87
CA PRO A 171 -16.20 -19.33 -6.88
C PRO A 171 -15.03 -18.36 -6.82
N ALA A 172 -13.88 -18.75 -7.38
CA ALA A 172 -12.75 -17.85 -7.57
C ALA A 172 -13.11 -16.66 -8.47
N PHE A 173 -12.64 -15.46 -8.12
CA PHE A 173 -12.84 -14.22 -8.89
C PHE A 173 -11.84 -14.07 -10.04
N TYR A 174 -10.64 -14.63 -9.86
CA TYR A 174 -9.51 -14.51 -10.79
C TYR A 174 -8.95 -15.89 -11.14
N PRO A 175 -8.27 -16.03 -12.31
CA PRO A 175 -7.45 -17.22 -12.58
C PRO A 175 -6.46 -17.48 -11.44
N LYS A 176 -6.19 -18.76 -11.15
CA LYS A 176 -5.36 -19.15 -9.98
C LYS A 176 -3.92 -18.61 -10.03
N GLU A 177 -3.43 -18.36 -11.23
CA GLU A 177 -2.08 -17.86 -11.49
C GLU A 177 -1.99 -16.32 -11.36
N THR A 178 -3.12 -15.64 -11.23
CA THR A 178 -3.14 -14.17 -11.09
C THR A 178 -2.69 -13.79 -9.69
N LEU A 179 -1.63 -13.01 -9.59
CA LEU A 179 -1.06 -12.55 -8.33
C LEU A 179 -1.56 -11.16 -7.92
N THR A 180 -1.89 -10.30 -8.90
CA THR A 180 -2.26 -8.89 -8.67
C THR A 180 -3.03 -8.30 -9.84
N ASP A 181 -3.74 -7.18 -9.59
CA ASP A 181 -4.42 -6.37 -10.60
C ASP A 181 -3.49 -5.36 -11.31
N LYS A 182 -2.24 -5.22 -10.83
CA LYS A 182 -1.31 -4.20 -11.31
C LYS A 182 -0.38 -4.69 -12.40
N THR A 183 0.02 -3.78 -13.27
CA THR A 183 0.95 -4.04 -14.37
C THR A 183 2.41 -3.90 -13.93
N LEU A 184 3.35 -4.44 -14.70
CA LEU A 184 4.79 -4.24 -14.49
C LEU A 184 5.18 -2.76 -14.52
N ARG A 185 4.50 -1.93 -15.31
CA ARG A 185 4.68 -0.47 -15.33
C ARG A 185 4.38 0.15 -13.97
N PHE A 186 3.29 -0.28 -13.32
CA PHE A 186 2.93 0.20 -11.99
C PHE A 186 4.03 -0.15 -10.97
N PHE A 187 4.51 -1.39 -10.95
CA PHE A 187 5.57 -1.79 -10.03
C PHE A 187 6.88 -1.05 -10.28
N ALA A 188 7.25 -0.83 -11.54
CA ALA A 188 8.43 -0.04 -11.88
C ALA A 188 8.31 1.41 -11.36
N SER A 189 7.13 2.05 -11.51
CA SER A 189 6.89 3.40 -10.97
C SER A 189 6.95 3.43 -9.44
N GLU A 190 6.35 2.45 -8.76
CA GLU A 190 6.37 2.35 -7.30
C GLU A 190 7.78 2.09 -6.75
N ILE A 191 8.59 1.25 -7.39
CA ILE A 191 9.98 1.03 -7.01
C ILE A 191 10.79 2.32 -7.14
N ILE A 192 10.61 3.10 -8.21
CA ILE A 192 11.27 4.41 -8.36
C ILE A 192 10.79 5.36 -7.25
N ARG A 193 9.50 5.40 -6.97
CA ARG A 193 8.91 6.22 -5.91
C ARG A 193 9.41 5.83 -4.52
N GLU A 194 9.59 4.54 -4.25
CA GLU A 194 10.20 4.04 -3.01
C GLU A 194 11.59 4.63 -2.79
N LYS A 195 12.44 4.73 -3.83
CA LYS A 195 13.77 5.32 -3.69
C LYS A 195 13.71 6.81 -3.37
N ILE A 196 12.75 7.53 -3.96
CA ILE A 196 12.53 8.93 -3.61
C ILE A 196 12.08 9.05 -2.15
N LEU A 197 11.14 8.20 -1.70
CA LEU A 197 10.72 8.15 -0.31
C LEU A 197 11.88 7.85 0.65
N LYS A 198 12.81 6.97 0.26
CA LYS A 198 13.97 6.59 1.10
C LYS A 198 15.08 7.64 1.14
N PHE A 199 15.37 8.32 0.00
CA PHE A 199 16.55 9.17 -0.12
C PHE A 199 16.30 10.66 0.07
N TYR A 200 15.05 11.10 0.08
CA TYR A 200 14.71 12.51 0.28
C TYR A 200 13.82 12.68 1.50
N ASP A 201 13.92 13.88 2.09
CA ASP A 201 13.15 14.26 3.27
C ASP A 201 12.28 15.49 2.99
N LYS A 202 11.67 16.03 4.02
CA LYS A 202 10.74 17.17 4.00
C LYS A 202 9.61 16.93 3.00
N GLU A 203 9.39 17.88 2.08
CA GLU A 203 8.29 17.87 1.12
C GLU A 203 8.53 17.03 -0.14
N ILE A 204 9.79 16.71 -0.49
CA ILE A 204 10.12 16.03 -1.75
C ILE A 204 9.39 14.69 -1.90
N PRO A 205 9.35 13.80 -0.90
CA PRO A 205 8.60 12.54 -0.99
C PRO A 205 7.11 12.70 -1.32
N TYR A 206 6.52 13.83 -0.94
CA TYR A 206 5.08 14.09 -1.04
C TYR A 206 4.69 14.91 -2.27
N CYS A 207 5.65 15.50 -2.97
CA CYS A 207 5.40 16.33 -4.15
C CYS A 207 5.75 15.65 -5.48
N CYS A 208 6.24 14.40 -5.45
CA CYS A 208 6.61 13.66 -6.64
C CYS A 208 5.53 12.68 -7.07
N GLU A 209 5.37 12.53 -8.39
CA GLU A 209 4.62 11.45 -9.04
C GLU A 209 5.45 10.86 -10.18
N ILE A 210 5.34 9.56 -10.42
CA ILE A 210 6.13 8.86 -11.42
C ILE A 210 5.23 8.29 -12.51
N GLU A 211 5.50 8.67 -13.76
CA GLU A 211 4.84 8.11 -14.92
C GLU A 211 5.85 7.32 -15.75
N ILE A 212 5.51 6.11 -16.14
CA ILE A 212 6.30 5.32 -17.07
C ILE A 212 5.92 5.74 -18.49
N ASP A 213 6.77 6.52 -19.14
CA ASP A 213 6.56 7.01 -20.50
C ASP A 213 6.61 5.86 -21.52
N SER A 214 7.59 4.96 -21.37
CA SER A 214 7.71 3.77 -22.21
C SER A 214 8.24 2.57 -21.43
N TYR A 215 7.75 1.39 -21.77
CA TYR A 215 8.22 0.10 -21.29
C TYR A 215 8.29 -0.84 -22.49
N ARG A 216 9.49 -1.30 -22.83
CA ARG A 216 9.74 -2.20 -23.95
C ARG A 216 10.45 -3.43 -23.44
N GLU A 217 9.79 -4.57 -23.62
CA GLU A 217 10.35 -5.88 -23.28
C GLU A 217 11.18 -6.35 -24.50
N GLU A 218 12.46 -6.60 -24.27
CA GLU A 218 13.38 -7.17 -25.25
C GLU A 218 13.91 -8.50 -24.70
N PRO A 219 14.42 -9.44 -25.51
CA PRO A 219 14.79 -10.77 -25.04
C PRO A 219 15.77 -10.80 -23.84
N THR A 220 16.73 -9.89 -23.79
CA THR A 220 17.82 -9.89 -22.80
C THR A 220 17.77 -8.71 -21.84
N ILE A 221 17.08 -7.62 -22.16
CA ILE A 221 17.06 -6.39 -21.37
C ILE A 221 15.75 -5.64 -21.60
N ASP A 222 15.08 -5.23 -20.53
CA ASP A 222 13.92 -4.36 -20.63
C ASP A 222 14.34 -2.90 -20.64
N ARG A 223 13.68 -2.07 -21.46
CA ARG A 223 13.96 -0.63 -21.55
C ARG A 223 12.80 0.15 -20.98
N ILE A 224 13.08 0.90 -19.93
CA ILE A 224 12.10 1.69 -19.19
C ILE A 224 12.52 3.15 -19.22
N ALA A 225 11.62 4.02 -19.65
CA ALA A 225 11.77 5.45 -19.51
C ALA A 225 10.66 5.98 -18.61
N ALA A 226 11.03 6.78 -17.60
CA ALA A 226 10.08 7.32 -16.63
C ALA A 226 10.31 8.82 -16.40
N THR A 227 9.21 9.56 -16.27
CA THR A 227 9.22 10.97 -15.88
C THR A 227 8.77 11.10 -14.43
N ILE A 228 9.58 11.77 -13.62
CA ILE A 228 9.26 12.18 -12.26
C ILE A 228 8.71 13.58 -12.32
N TYR A 229 7.44 13.76 -12.01
CA TYR A 229 6.79 15.06 -11.91
C TYR A 229 6.96 15.63 -10.52
N VAL A 230 7.24 16.92 -10.44
CA VAL A 230 7.29 17.70 -9.20
C VAL A 230 6.46 18.98 -9.36
N ALA A 231 6.05 19.58 -8.24
CA ALA A 231 5.14 20.73 -8.29
C ALA A 231 5.85 22.08 -8.55
N ARG A 232 7.19 22.17 -8.37
CA ARG A 232 7.95 23.44 -8.47
C ARG A 232 9.37 23.23 -8.97
N ASP A 233 9.97 24.24 -9.61
CA ASP A 233 11.37 24.22 -10.07
C ASP A 233 12.38 24.01 -8.94
N SER A 234 12.16 24.59 -7.77
CA SER A 234 13.02 24.36 -6.59
C SER A 234 13.08 22.88 -6.19
N GLN A 235 11.96 22.18 -6.27
CA GLN A 235 11.87 20.74 -5.98
C GLN A 235 12.59 19.91 -7.05
N LYS A 236 12.50 20.31 -8.34
CA LYS A 236 13.25 19.72 -9.43
C LYS A 236 14.76 19.83 -9.18
N GLY A 237 15.24 21.00 -8.77
CA GLY A 237 16.65 21.21 -8.43
C GLY A 237 17.11 20.31 -7.27
N ILE A 238 16.30 20.18 -6.21
CA ILE A 238 16.61 19.32 -5.06
C ILE A 238 16.65 17.85 -5.47
N LEU A 239 15.69 17.42 -6.32
CA LEU A 239 15.59 16.03 -6.78
C LEU A 239 16.78 15.64 -7.66
N ILE A 240 17.20 16.51 -8.59
CA ILE A 240 18.35 16.26 -9.46
C ILE A 240 19.66 16.29 -8.66
N GLY A 241 19.80 17.26 -7.74
CA GLY A 241 21.00 17.45 -6.94
C GLY A 241 22.19 18.04 -7.72
N HIS A 242 23.31 18.22 -7.04
CA HIS A 242 24.51 18.75 -7.67
C HIS A 242 24.98 17.82 -8.79
N LYS A 243 25.16 18.37 -10.01
CA LYS A 243 25.56 17.62 -11.23
C LYS A 243 24.74 16.33 -11.48
N GLY A 244 23.51 16.22 -10.96
CA GLY A 244 22.64 15.05 -11.15
C GLY A 244 22.94 13.86 -10.25
N GLU A 245 23.81 13.98 -9.26
CA GLU A 245 24.25 12.87 -8.41
C GLU A 245 23.11 12.22 -7.64
N LYS A 246 22.15 13.02 -7.12
CA LYS A 246 21.01 12.47 -6.37
C LYS A 246 20.07 11.67 -7.27
N LEU A 247 19.73 12.22 -8.44
CA LEU A 247 18.88 11.52 -9.41
C LEU A 247 19.56 10.25 -9.94
N LYS A 248 20.88 10.30 -10.17
CA LYS A 248 21.67 9.12 -10.58
C LYS A 248 21.58 8.01 -9.52
N ARG A 249 21.70 8.35 -8.23
CA ARG A 249 21.55 7.40 -7.13
C ARG A 249 20.16 6.76 -7.12
N VAL A 250 19.09 7.55 -7.28
CA VAL A 250 17.72 7.03 -7.41
C VAL A 250 17.63 6.05 -8.58
N GLY A 251 18.11 6.45 -9.76
CA GLY A 251 18.07 5.63 -10.96
C GLY A 251 18.84 4.32 -10.81
N GLN A 252 20.02 4.35 -10.23
CA GLN A 252 20.84 3.15 -10.02
C GLN A 252 20.15 2.17 -9.08
N THR A 253 19.75 2.63 -7.89
CA THR A 253 19.12 1.74 -6.90
C THR A 253 17.72 1.26 -7.33
N ALA A 254 16.95 2.11 -8.03
CA ALA A 254 15.68 1.69 -8.59
C ALA A 254 15.87 0.61 -9.68
N ARG A 255 16.86 0.77 -10.55
CA ARG A 255 17.19 -0.21 -11.57
C ARG A 255 17.55 -1.57 -10.95
N GLU A 256 18.39 -1.58 -9.92
CA GLU A 256 18.78 -2.80 -9.22
C GLU A 256 17.56 -3.54 -8.63
N ASP A 257 16.67 -2.83 -7.94
CA ASP A 257 15.44 -3.44 -7.39
C ASP A 257 14.45 -3.88 -8.48
N ILE A 258 14.36 -3.15 -9.61
CA ILE A 258 13.52 -3.55 -10.75
C ILE A 258 14.10 -4.82 -11.41
N GLU A 259 15.42 -4.91 -11.56
CA GLU A 259 16.10 -6.11 -12.08
C GLU A 259 15.82 -7.33 -11.18
N GLU A 260 15.89 -7.15 -9.85
CA GLU A 260 15.56 -8.20 -8.88
C GLU A 260 14.09 -8.63 -9.01
N PHE A 261 13.17 -7.67 -9.07
CA PHE A 261 11.74 -7.93 -9.20
C PHE A 261 11.37 -8.66 -10.50
N LEU A 262 12.02 -8.31 -11.62
CA LEU A 262 11.75 -8.92 -12.93
C LEU A 262 12.56 -10.19 -13.20
N GLY A 263 13.60 -10.46 -12.42
CA GLY A 263 14.59 -11.50 -12.74
C GLY A 263 15.36 -11.26 -14.04
N LYS A 264 15.46 -10.01 -14.50
CA LYS A 264 15.96 -9.63 -15.83
C LYS A 264 16.70 -8.29 -15.81
N LYS A 265 17.65 -8.10 -16.71
CA LYS A 265 18.37 -6.82 -16.85
C LYS A 265 17.45 -5.69 -17.32
N VAL A 266 17.72 -4.48 -16.81
CA VAL A 266 16.93 -3.28 -17.10
C VAL A 266 17.82 -2.10 -17.49
N PHE A 267 17.46 -1.42 -18.55
CA PHE A 267 17.96 -0.09 -18.90
C PHE A 267 16.92 0.95 -18.46
N LEU A 268 17.22 1.73 -17.40
CA LEU A 268 16.32 2.71 -16.81
C LEU A 268 16.77 4.13 -17.14
N GLN A 269 15.89 4.92 -17.76
CA GLN A 269 16.05 6.35 -17.97
C GLN A 269 15.06 7.14 -17.11
N LEU A 270 15.57 8.15 -16.37
CA LEU A 270 14.77 9.02 -15.54
C LEU A 270 14.83 10.46 -16.04
N PHE A 271 13.67 11.09 -16.15
CA PHE A 271 13.49 12.49 -16.46
C PHE A 271 12.79 13.20 -15.31
N VAL A 272 13.01 14.50 -15.14
CA VAL A 272 12.31 15.31 -14.13
C VAL A 272 11.62 16.47 -14.81
N LYS A 273 10.31 16.58 -14.64
CA LYS A 273 9.48 17.68 -15.18
C LYS A 273 8.72 18.38 -14.07
N VAL A 274 8.53 19.67 -14.23
CA VAL A 274 7.64 20.45 -13.37
C VAL A 274 6.23 20.37 -13.95
N SER A 275 5.27 20.09 -13.08
CA SER A 275 3.83 20.18 -13.36
C SER A 275 3.21 20.94 -12.21
N ASP A 276 2.97 22.23 -12.43
CA ASP A 276 2.49 23.14 -11.39
C ASP A 276 1.18 22.64 -10.79
N ASP A 277 1.14 22.62 -9.46
CA ASP A 277 -0.03 22.24 -8.67
C ASP A 277 -0.70 20.91 -9.07
N TRP A 278 0.05 19.96 -9.61
CA TRP A 278 -0.49 18.69 -10.11
C TRP A 278 -1.34 17.93 -9.08
N ARG A 279 -1.05 18.10 -7.77
CA ARG A 279 -1.79 17.45 -6.67
C ARG A 279 -3.23 17.93 -6.51
N ASN A 280 -3.56 19.11 -7.05
CA ASN A 280 -4.91 19.68 -7.08
C ASN A 280 -5.54 19.66 -8.48
N ASN A 281 -4.78 19.26 -9.50
CA ASN A 281 -5.24 19.24 -10.89
C ASN A 281 -5.89 17.90 -11.22
N GLU A 282 -7.21 17.88 -11.35
CA GLU A 282 -8.01 16.67 -11.62
C GLU A 282 -7.57 15.93 -12.90
N ARG A 283 -7.27 16.68 -13.96
CA ARG A 283 -6.84 16.08 -15.23
C ARG A 283 -5.51 15.32 -15.05
N GLN A 284 -4.57 15.89 -14.29
CA GLN A 284 -3.31 15.25 -13.98
C GLN A 284 -3.51 14.03 -13.06
N LEU A 285 -4.34 14.16 -12.04
CA LEU A 285 -4.66 13.07 -11.12
C LEU A 285 -5.28 11.88 -11.86
N ARG A 286 -6.27 12.12 -12.74
CA ARG A 286 -6.85 11.05 -13.58
C ARG A 286 -5.80 10.39 -14.50
N ARG A 287 -4.90 11.18 -15.08
CA ARG A 287 -3.78 10.66 -15.89
C ARG A 287 -2.87 9.74 -15.09
N PHE A 288 -2.62 10.05 -13.82
CA PHE A 288 -1.82 9.25 -12.91
C PHE A 288 -2.59 8.09 -12.25
N GLY A 289 -3.84 7.86 -12.64
CA GLY A 289 -4.65 6.73 -12.18
C GLY A 289 -5.34 6.95 -10.84
N TYR A 290 -5.54 8.22 -10.42
CA TYR A 290 -6.32 8.55 -9.23
C TYR A 290 -7.79 8.76 -9.58
N GLU A 291 -8.69 8.15 -8.80
CA GLU A 291 -10.14 8.33 -8.93
C GLU A 291 -10.59 9.62 -8.25
N LEU A 292 -11.47 10.37 -8.90
CA LEU A 292 -11.93 11.70 -8.43
C LEU A 292 -13.45 11.81 -8.25
N GLU A 293 -14.21 10.79 -8.67
CA GLU A 293 -15.69 10.75 -8.55
C GLU A 293 -16.15 9.76 -7.50
#